data_2a4c11aa2aaefb85ab3acf46e19ada88
#
_entry.id   2a4c11aa2aaefb85ab3acf46e19ada88
#
_cell.length_a   1.000
_cell.length_b   1.000
_cell.length_c   1.000
_cell.angle_alpha   90.00
_cell.angle_beta   90.00
_cell.angle_gamma   90.00
#
_symmetry.space_group_name_H-M   'P 1'
#
loop_
_entity.id
_entity.type
_entity.pdbx_description
1 polymer ?
#
loop_
_entity_poly.entity_id
_entity_poly.type
_entity_poly.pdbx_seq_one_letter_code
_entity_poly.pdbx_strand_id
1 'polypeptide(L)'
;MTLTTYSSPLAWKPTQPNEILGPARIVASKLIHKVNAVKRNGNGPIKILLYGPPGVGKTTIAELLSAELTASRWSIEDANGKLVTIETVKGWMRELAFGSLFSDWTVKIVNELDRCSRDAQDLLLTYLDKLPPSRAFIGTSNLDLDKLTERFQTRFQAIKIDAPESDEIRGFLMQRWEVPESVASMIAVGCGGNVRAALADLETHFDAR
;
A
#
# COMPACT_ATOMS: atom_id res chain seq x y z
N MET A 1 -22.59 -33.47 2.96
CA MET A 1 -21.39 -32.76 3.46
C MET A 1 -20.90 -31.85 2.32
N THR A 2 -21.34 -30.60 2.32
CA THR A 2 -20.89 -29.59 1.36
C THR A 2 -19.50 -29.13 1.81
N LEU A 3 -18.47 -29.49 1.04
CA LEU A 3 -17.15 -28.91 1.18
C LEU A 3 -17.24 -27.41 0.89
N THR A 4 -17.37 -26.58 1.93
CA THR A 4 -17.19 -25.15 1.81
C THR A 4 -15.73 -24.94 1.40
N THR A 5 -15.51 -24.60 0.14
CA THR A 5 -14.18 -24.23 -0.37
C THR A 5 -13.83 -22.89 0.31
N TYR A 6 -13.14 -22.98 1.44
CA TYR A 6 -12.55 -21.78 2.07
C TYR A 6 -11.51 -21.22 1.10
N SER A 7 -11.75 -20.01 0.63
CA SER A 7 -10.67 -19.29 -0.09
C SER A 7 -9.52 -19.08 0.89
N SER A 8 -8.31 -19.50 0.48
CA SER A 8 -7.09 -19.33 1.28
C SER A 8 -7.01 -17.94 1.90
N PRO A 9 -6.87 -17.81 3.24
CA PRO A 9 -6.70 -16.53 3.90
C PRO A 9 -5.53 -15.72 3.33
N LEU A 10 -4.40 -16.35 3.03
CA LEU A 10 -3.23 -15.70 2.45
C LEU A 10 -3.45 -15.20 1.01
N ALA A 11 -4.33 -15.84 0.25
CA ALA A 11 -4.67 -15.42 -1.10
C ALA A 11 -5.68 -14.26 -1.13
N TRP A 12 -6.30 -13.94 0.02
CA TRP A 12 -7.27 -12.88 0.08
C TRP A 12 -6.61 -11.50 -0.08
N LYS A 13 -7.17 -10.70 -0.98
CA LYS A 13 -6.75 -9.31 -1.22
C LYS A 13 -7.97 -8.41 -1.22
N PRO A 14 -7.98 -7.31 -0.44
CA PRO A 14 -9.02 -6.30 -0.52
C PRO A 14 -9.07 -5.68 -1.93
N THR A 15 -10.28 -5.55 -2.45
CA THR A 15 -10.57 -4.88 -3.73
C THR A 15 -11.23 -3.52 -3.53
N GLN A 16 -11.70 -3.25 -2.31
CA GLN A 16 -12.37 -2.03 -1.92
C GLN A 16 -11.91 -1.57 -0.52
N PRO A 17 -11.97 -0.26 -0.22
CA PRO A 17 -11.55 0.28 1.08
C PRO A 17 -12.29 -0.33 2.28
N ASN A 18 -13.57 -0.67 2.12
CA ASN A 18 -14.40 -1.24 3.19
C ASN A 18 -13.97 -2.67 3.58
N GLU A 19 -13.20 -3.34 2.73
CA GLU A 19 -12.61 -4.65 3.02
C GLU A 19 -11.30 -4.54 3.83
N ILE A 20 -10.69 -3.37 3.90
CA ILE A 20 -9.48 -3.13 4.70
C ILE A 20 -9.87 -3.04 6.18
N LEU A 21 -9.02 -3.58 7.04
CA LEU A 21 -9.25 -3.62 8.48
C LEU A 21 -8.71 -2.36 9.19
N GLY A 22 -9.41 -1.95 10.24
CA GLY A 22 -8.96 -0.98 11.22
C GLY A 22 -8.68 0.43 10.68
N PRO A 23 -7.68 1.14 11.24
CA PRO A 23 -7.34 2.50 10.84
C PRO A 23 -6.99 2.65 9.37
N ALA A 24 -6.41 1.61 8.75
CA ALA A 24 -6.06 1.58 7.34
C ALA A 24 -7.29 1.78 6.42
N ARG A 25 -8.46 1.29 6.81
CA ARG A 25 -9.73 1.49 6.08
C ARG A 25 -10.10 2.97 5.96
N ILE A 26 -9.99 3.70 7.06
CA ILE A 26 -10.33 5.13 7.11
C ILE A 26 -9.38 5.92 6.22
N VAL A 27 -8.09 5.59 6.28
CA VAL A 27 -7.05 6.23 5.45
C VAL A 27 -7.29 5.92 3.97
N ALA A 28 -7.54 4.65 3.61
CA ALA A 28 -7.82 4.26 2.23
C ALA A 28 -9.03 5.03 1.65
N SER A 29 -10.13 5.09 2.40
CA SER A 29 -11.33 5.83 1.97
C SER A 29 -11.04 7.31 1.73
N LYS A 30 -10.38 7.99 2.67
CA LYS A 30 -9.99 9.40 2.53
C LYS A 30 -9.08 9.64 1.32
N LEU A 31 -8.11 8.75 1.10
CA LEU A 31 -7.18 8.87 -0.01
C LEU A 31 -7.84 8.65 -1.35
N ILE A 32 -8.75 7.68 -1.47
CA ILE A 32 -9.52 7.47 -2.70
C ILE A 32 -10.36 8.68 -3.04
N HIS A 33 -11.05 9.28 -2.06
CA HIS A 33 -11.78 10.52 -2.30
C HIS A 33 -10.88 11.64 -2.80
N LYS A 34 -9.69 11.80 -2.21
CA LYS A 34 -8.71 12.81 -2.62
C LYS A 34 -8.19 12.53 -4.05
N VAL A 35 -7.79 11.30 -4.32
CA VAL A 35 -7.29 10.89 -5.65
C VAL A 35 -8.34 11.16 -6.72
N ASN A 36 -9.59 10.83 -6.46
CA ASN A 36 -10.71 11.09 -7.37
C ASN A 36 -10.97 12.58 -7.58
N ALA A 37 -10.81 13.40 -6.54
CA ALA A 37 -10.91 14.85 -6.69
C ALA A 37 -9.80 15.41 -7.58
N VAL A 38 -8.55 14.97 -7.39
CA VAL A 38 -7.41 15.36 -8.23
C VAL A 38 -7.61 14.89 -9.67
N LYS A 39 -8.08 13.66 -9.87
CA LYS A 39 -8.34 13.08 -11.20
C LYS A 39 -9.39 13.89 -11.97
N ARG A 40 -10.47 14.32 -11.31
CA ARG A 40 -11.52 15.15 -11.96
C ARG A 40 -11.06 16.56 -12.29
N ASN A 41 -10.27 17.16 -11.41
CA ASN A 41 -9.89 18.57 -11.51
C ASN A 41 -8.59 18.79 -12.30
N GLY A 42 -7.87 17.73 -12.67
CA GLY A 42 -6.59 17.83 -13.39
C GLY A 42 -5.46 18.52 -12.61
N ASN A 43 -5.60 18.66 -11.28
CA ASN A 43 -4.71 19.45 -10.45
C ASN A 43 -3.51 18.66 -9.94
N GLY A 44 -2.42 18.73 -10.69
CA GLY A 44 -1.10 18.37 -10.21
C GLY A 44 -0.80 16.87 -10.02
N PRO A 45 0.44 16.56 -9.67
CA PRO A 45 0.87 15.20 -9.38
C PRO A 45 0.41 14.74 -7.99
N ILE A 46 0.30 13.42 -7.82
CA ILE A 46 0.03 12.79 -6.53
C ILE A 46 1.35 12.22 -5.99
N LYS A 47 1.72 12.63 -4.77
CA LYS A 47 2.93 12.18 -4.07
C LYS A 47 2.53 11.76 -2.66
N ILE A 48 2.41 10.45 -2.42
CA ILE A 48 1.95 9.89 -1.15
C ILE A 48 3.03 8.98 -0.57
N LEU A 49 3.28 9.10 0.74
CA LEU A 49 4.09 8.16 1.50
C LEU A 49 3.24 7.56 2.62
N LEU A 50 3.01 6.25 2.55
CA LEU A 50 2.34 5.47 3.58
C LEU A 50 3.38 4.86 4.50
N TYR A 51 3.36 5.17 5.79
CA TYR A 51 4.32 4.65 6.74
C TYR A 51 3.65 4.07 7.99
N GLY A 52 4.36 3.19 8.70
CA GLY A 52 3.85 2.53 9.90
C GLY A 52 4.29 1.06 9.99
N PRO A 53 3.81 0.29 10.97
CA PRO A 53 4.26 -1.07 11.23
C PRO A 53 4.03 -2.00 10.02
N PRO A 54 4.76 -3.13 9.93
CA PRO A 54 4.55 -4.10 8.87
C PRO A 54 3.17 -4.79 8.99
N GLY A 55 2.60 -5.19 7.86
CA GLY A 55 1.36 -5.98 7.80
C GLY A 55 0.06 -5.21 8.06
N VAL A 56 0.08 -3.87 8.16
CA VAL A 56 -1.13 -3.04 8.41
C VAL A 56 -1.88 -2.61 7.14
N GLY A 57 -1.45 -3.03 5.95
CA GLY A 57 -2.15 -2.76 4.68
C GLY A 57 -1.61 -1.60 3.85
N LYS A 58 -0.40 -1.08 4.09
CA LYS A 58 0.21 0.01 3.29
C LYS A 58 0.26 -0.29 1.80
N THR A 59 0.81 -1.45 1.43
CA THR A 59 0.89 -1.89 0.03
C THR A 59 -0.49 -2.08 -0.59
N THR A 60 -1.43 -2.64 0.17
CA THR A 60 -2.82 -2.79 -0.26
C THR A 60 -3.47 -1.45 -0.59
N ILE A 61 -3.26 -0.43 0.26
CA ILE A 61 -3.74 0.93 -0.02
C ILE A 61 -3.09 1.48 -1.29
N ALA A 62 -1.78 1.31 -1.48
CA ALA A 62 -1.08 1.76 -2.68
C ALA A 62 -1.65 1.11 -3.95
N GLU A 63 -1.92 -0.20 -3.91
CA GLU A 63 -2.56 -0.94 -5.02
C GLU A 63 -3.97 -0.42 -5.32
N LEU A 64 -4.81 -0.19 -4.29
CA LEU A 64 -6.16 0.36 -4.47
C LEU A 64 -6.14 1.76 -5.07
N LEU A 65 -5.26 2.64 -4.60
CA LEU A 65 -5.10 3.98 -5.17
C LEU A 65 -4.66 3.94 -6.63
N SER A 66 -3.80 2.99 -6.98
CA SER A 66 -3.33 2.81 -8.35
C SER A 66 -4.44 2.33 -9.26
N ALA A 67 -5.25 1.37 -8.81
CA ALA A 67 -6.42 0.89 -9.55
C ALA A 67 -7.47 1.99 -9.75
N GLU A 68 -7.62 2.91 -8.80
CA GLU A 68 -8.52 4.07 -8.92
C GLU A 68 -8.02 5.08 -9.95
N LEU A 69 -6.70 5.28 -10.03
CA LEU A 69 -6.09 6.22 -10.97
C LEU A 69 -6.12 5.71 -12.41
N THR A 70 -5.82 4.44 -12.62
CA THR A 70 -5.76 3.84 -13.97
C THR A 70 -6.24 2.40 -13.97
N ALA A 71 -7.05 2.07 -14.99
CA ALA A 71 -7.44 0.69 -15.27
C ALA A 71 -6.34 -0.09 -16.04
N SER A 72 -5.35 0.62 -16.58
CA SER A 72 -4.28 0.00 -17.35
C SER A 72 -3.14 -0.49 -16.48
N ARG A 73 -2.96 -1.79 -16.42
CA ARG A 73 -1.81 -2.41 -15.73
C ARG A 73 -0.46 -1.94 -16.29
N TRP A 74 -0.40 -1.61 -17.58
CA TRP A 74 0.82 -1.12 -18.23
C TRP A 74 1.23 0.30 -17.81
N SER A 75 0.32 1.02 -17.15
CA SER A 75 0.57 2.35 -16.59
C SER A 75 0.94 2.34 -15.12
N ILE A 76 1.08 1.15 -14.51
CA ILE A 76 1.49 0.96 -13.12
C ILE A 76 2.84 0.22 -13.11
N GLU A 77 3.83 0.83 -12.48
CA GLU A 77 5.10 0.17 -12.17
C GLU A 77 5.23 0.04 -10.66
N ASP A 78 5.43 -1.20 -10.19
CA ASP A 78 5.63 -1.52 -8.78
C ASP A 78 7.05 -2.06 -8.59
N ALA A 79 7.80 -1.42 -7.72
CA ALA A 79 9.18 -1.76 -7.41
C ALA A 79 9.40 -1.88 -5.90
N ASN A 80 10.30 -2.78 -5.48
CA ASN A 80 10.81 -2.79 -4.12
C ASN A 80 11.94 -1.75 -4.00
N GLY A 81 11.95 -0.94 -2.93
CA GLY A 81 12.95 0.10 -2.72
C GLY A 81 14.39 -0.40 -2.79
N LYS A 82 14.66 -1.62 -2.31
CA LYS A 82 15.99 -2.24 -2.42
C LYS A 82 16.47 -2.41 -3.88
N LEU A 83 15.55 -2.54 -4.83
CA LEU A 83 15.84 -2.72 -6.26
C LEU A 83 15.84 -1.38 -7.03
N VAL A 84 15.41 -0.29 -6.41
CA VAL A 84 15.43 1.04 -7.03
C VAL A 84 16.84 1.59 -6.99
N THR A 85 17.46 1.63 -8.16
CA THR A 85 18.82 2.13 -8.38
C THR A 85 18.81 3.53 -8.99
N ILE A 86 19.96 4.17 -9.06
CA ILE A 86 20.16 5.44 -9.80
C ILE A 86 19.68 5.29 -11.25
N GLU A 87 20.01 4.16 -11.90
CA GLU A 87 19.62 3.92 -13.30
C GLU A 87 18.09 3.76 -13.45
N THR A 88 17.43 3.13 -12.49
CA THR A 88 15.97 3.05 -12.44
C THR A 88 15.36 4.45 -12.42
N VAL A 89 15.83 5.32 -11.50
CA VAL A 89 15.32 6.69 -11.38
C VAL A 89 15.62 7.54 -12.62
N LYS A 90 16.81 7.39 -13.22
CA LYS A 90 17.12 8.05 -14.50
C LYS A 90 16.21 7.57 -15.64
N GLY A 91 15.84 6.29 -15.65
CA GLY A 91 14.82 5.74 -16.55
C GLY A 91 13.49 6.48 -16.40
N TRP A 92 12.99 6.55 -15.16
CA TRP A 92 11.75 7.27 -14.86
C TRP A 92 11.81 8.76 -15.23
N MET A 93 12.95 9.43 -15.04
CA MET A 93 13.12 10.82 -15.46
C MET A 93 13.01 11.00 -16.97
N ARG A 94 13.55 10.06 -17.75
CA ARG A 94 13.38 10.07 -19.22
C ARG A 94 11.93 9.88 -19.65
N GLU A 95 11.20 9.02 -18.95
CA GLU A 95 9.77 8.78 -19.21
C GLU A 95 8.89 10.00 -18.97
N LEU A 96 9.32 10.97 -18.12
CA LEU A 96 8.54 12.19 -17.87
C LEU A 96 8.33 13.04 -19.13
N ALA A 97 9.22 12.91 -20.13
CA ALA A 97 9.11 13.61 -21.40
C ALA A 97 8.01 13.05 -22.33
N PHE A 98 7.51 11.84 -22.01
CA PHE A 98 6.55 11.15 -22.85
C PHE A 98 5.21 10.98 -22.14
N GLY A 99 4.12 11.07 -22.87
CA GLY A 99 2.79 10.71 -22.39
C GLY A 99 2.65 9.18 -22.23
N SER A 100 1.71 8.73 -21.41
CA SER A 100 1.33 7.32 -21.41
C SER A 100 0.52 6.99 -22.66
N LEU A 101 0.81 5.85 -23.29
CA LEU A 101 0.07 5.34 -24.43
C LEU A 101 -1.22 4.60 -24.03
N PHE A 102 -1.34 4.22 -22.76
CA PHE A 102 -2.38 3.29 -22.30
C PHE A 102 -3.38 3.92 -21.32
N SER A 103 -3.06 5.10 -20.78
CA SER A 103 -3.90 5.75 -19.77
C SER A 103 -3.47 7.21 -19.60
N ASP A 104 -4.40 8.06 -19.14
CA ASP A 104 -4.09 9.45 -18.75
C ASP A 104 -3.16 9.51 -17.53
N TRP A 105 -3.22 8.49 -16.66
CA TRP A 105 -2.40 8.42 -15.44
C TRP A 105 -1.31 7.36 -15.53
N THR A 106 -0.12 7.71 -15.05
CA THR A 106 0.98 6.77 -14.79
C THR A 106 1.28 6.75 -13.29
N VAL A 107 1.41 5.56 -12.72
CA VAL A 107 1.62 5.35 -11.30
C VAL A 107 2.93 4.61 -11.06
N LYS A 108 3.79 5.16 -10.23
CA LYS A 108 4.96 4.45 -9.69
C LYS A 108 4.69 4.12 -8.22
N ILE A 109 4.77 2.85 -7.86
CA ILE A 109 4.72 2.37 -6.48
C ILE A 109 6.13 1.96 -6.09
N VAL A 110 6.62 2.44 -4.96
CA VAL A 110 7.88 1.99 -4.38
C VAL A 110 7.64 1.45 -2.98
N ASN A 111 7.63 0.13 -2.87
CA ASN A 111 7.48 -0.54 -1.58
C ASN A 111 8.81 -0.53 -0.82
N GLU A 112 8.76 -0.31 0.49
CA GLU A 112 9.94 -0.21 1.36
C GLU A 112 10.93 0.87 0.87
N LEU A 113 10.43 2.06 0.61
CA LEU A 113 11.19 3.22 0.11
C LEU A 113 12.39 3.57 0.98
N ASP A 114 12.30 3.30 2.29
CA ASP A 114 13.37 3.43 3.27
C ASP A 114 14.60 2.56 2.97
N ARG A 115 14.45 1.53 2.13
CA ARG A 115 15.53 0.62 1.72
C ARG A 115 16.27 1.04 0.46
N CYS A 116 15.84 2.12 -0.20
CA CYS A 116 16.59 2.69 -1.32
C CYS A 116 17.97 3.19 -0.85
N SER A 117 18.98 3.04 -1.69
CA SER A 117 20.30 3.65 -1.42
C SER A 117 20.16 5.17 -1.31
N ARG A 118 21.06 5.82 -0.54
CA ARG A 118 21.05 7.29 -0.38
C ARG A 118 21.13 8.01 -1.71
N ASP A 119 22.00 7.56 -2.61
CA ASP A 119 22.15 8.18 -3.93
C ASP A 119 20.89 8.06 -4.79
N ALA A 120 20.18 6.90 -4.71
CA ALA A 120 18.90 6.74 -5.37
C ALA A 120 17.83 7.64 -4.75
N GLN A 121 17.82 7.79 -3.42
CA GLN A 121 16.92 8.71 -2.72
C GLN A 121 17.16 10.17 -3.15
N ASP A 122 18.39 10.63 -3.22
CA ASP A 122 18.72 11.99 -3.63
C ASP A 122 18.26 12.27 -5.08
N LEU A 123 18.46 11.32 -5.98
CA LEU A 123 17.98 11.46 -7.36
C LEU A 123 16.45 11.41 -7.43
N LEU A 124 15.82 10.62 -6.58
CA LEU A 124 14.36 10.52 -6.47
C LEU A 124 13.73 11.86 -6.05
N LEU A 125 14.40 12.65 -5.20
CA LEU A 125 13.95 14.00 -4.87
C LEU A 125 13.83 14.88 -6.12
N THR A 126 14.83 14.82 -7.01
CA THR A 126 14.80 15.54 -8.28
C THR A 126 13.69 15.06 -9.20
N TYR A 127 13.44 13.74 -9.24
CA TYR A 127 12.32 13.16 -9.98
C TYR A 127 10.97 13.66 -9.45
N LEU A 128 10.78 13.63 -8.13
CA LEU A 128 9.54 14.07 -7.48
C LEU A 128 9.26 15.56 -7.69
N ASP A 129 10.31 16.40 -7.70
CA ASP A 129 10.16 17.85 -7.96
C ASP A 129 9.72 18.15 -9.40
N LYS A 130 10.06 17.27 -10.35
CA LYS A 130 9.71 17.40 -11.77
C LYS A 130 8.46 16.66 -12.19
N LEU A 131 7.75 16.03 -11.25
CA LEU A 131 6.60 15.20 -11.57
C LEU A 131 5.45 16.04 -12.16
N PRO A 132 5.04 15.82 -13.42
CA PRO A 132 3.99 16.60 -14.05
C PRO A 132 2.59 16.14 -13.57
N PRO A 133 1.53 16.87 -13.92
CA PRO A 133 0.16 16.42 -13.74
C PRO A 133 -0.09 15.02 -14.33
N SER A 134 -1.10 14.32 -13.82
CA SER A 134 -1.45 12.95 -14.21
C SER A 134 -0.33 11.91 -13.96
N ARG A 135 0.54 12.20 -13.00
CA ARG A 135 1.53 11.25 -12.50
C ARG A 135 1.34 11.06 -11.00
N ALA A 136 1.43 9.81 -10.57
CA ALA A 136 1.38 9.46 -9.17
C ALA A 136 2.64 8.71 -8.75
N PHE A 137 3.17 9.08 -7.60
CA PHE A 137 4.22 8.35 -6.90
C PHE A 137 3.72 7.98 -5.51
N ILE A 138 3.67 6.69 -5.21
CA ILE A 138 3.19 6.16 -3.94
C ILE A 138 4.33 5.36 -3.31
N GLY A 139 4.89 5.86 -2.22
CA GLY A 139 5.88 5.15 -1.42
C GLY A 139 5.26 4.44 -0.24
N THR A 140 5.84 3.30 0.17
CA THR A 140 5.56 2.70 1.48
C THR A 140 6.84 2.61 2.31
N SER A 141 6.74 2.72 3.64
CA SER A 141 7.86 2.56 4.56
C SER A 141 7.41 1.82 5.82
N ASN A 142 8.30 0.98 6.35
CA ASN A 142 8.11 0.34 7.66
C ASN A 142 8.76 1.15 8.79
N LEU A 143 9.47 2.22 8.46
CA LEU A 143 10.10 3.13 9.42
C LEU A 143 9.19 4.33 9.71
N ASP A 144 9.36 4.89 10.89
CA ASP A 144 8.77 6.18 11.24
C ASP A 144 9.42 7.31 10.42
N LEU A 145 8.71 8.43 10.28
CA LEU A 145 9.12 9.56 9.45
C LEU A 145 10.47 10.15 9.86
N ASP A 146 10.79 10.16 11.15
CA ASP A 146 12.04 10.71 11.69
C ASP A 146 13.30 10.00 11.18
N LYS A 147 13.15 8.78 10.67
CA LYS A 147 14.23 8.00 10.03
C LYS A 147 14.45 8.31 8.56
N LEU A 148 13.54 9.05 7.93
CA LEU A 148 13.69 9.56 6.59
C LEU A 148 14.27 10.98 6.64
N THR A 149 15.11 11.35 5.66
CA THR A 149 15.64 12.72 5.61
C THR A 149 14.50 13.74 5.50
N GLU A 150 14.65 14.90 6.16
CA GLU A 150 13.65 15.98 6.11
C GLU A 150 13.31 16.39 4.67
N ARG A 151 14.31 16.42 3.80
CA ARG A 151 14.12 16.71 2.37
C ARG A 151 13.16 15.73 1.70
N PHE A 152 13.20 14.46 2.12
CA PHE A 152 12.30 13.42 1.61
C PHE A 152 10.89 13.58 2.15
N GLN A 153 10.76 13.83 3.46
CA GLN A 153 9.48 14.03 4.12
C GLN A 153 8.66 15.17 3.50
N THR A 154 9.31 16.30 3.19
CA THR A 154 8.64 17.50 2.68
C THR A 154 8.09 17.37 1.26
N ARG A 155 8.50 16.34 0.49
CA ARG A 155 8.04 16.12 -0.89
C ARG A 155 6.83 15.21 -1.00
N PHE A 156 6.47 14.57 0.09
CA PHE A 156 5.32 13.67 0.15
C PHE A 156 4.22 14.23 1.05
N GLN A 157 3.00 13.87 0.74
CA GLN A 157 1.97 13.78 1.76
C GLN A 157 2.21 12.49 2.55
N ALA A 158 2.88 12.61 3.70
CA ALA A 158 3.15 11.49 4.56
C ALA A 158 1.93 11.16 5.43
N ILE A 159 1.56 9.89 5.47
CA ILE A 159 0.36 9.40 6.17
C ILE A 159 0.73 8.17 6.97
N LYS A 160 0.53 8.27 8.28
CA LYS A 160 0.73 7.16 9.19
C LYS A 160 -0.42 6.18 9.10
N ILE A 161 -0.10 4.91 9.08
CA ILE A 161 -1.05 3.81 9.20
C ILE A 161 -0.76 3.10 10.52
N ASP A 162 -1.67 3.24 11.46
CA ASP A 162 -1.56 2.55 12.74
C ASP A 162 -2.04 1.10 12.63
N ALA A 163 -1.58 0.26 13.55
CA ALA A 163 -2.01 -1.12 13.64
C ALA A 163 -3.48 -1.19 14.09
N PRO A 164 -4.26 -2.13 13.59
CA PRO A 164 -5.60 -2.40 14.10
C PRO A 164 -5.54 -3.00 15.50
N GLU A 165 -6.59 -2.77 16.28
CA GLU A 165 -6.75 -3.37 17.61
C GLU A 165 -7.03 -4.88 17.49
N SER A 166 -6.67 -5.64 18.56
CA SER A 166 -6.89 -7.09 18.56
C SER A 166 -8.37 -7.47 18.41
N ASP A 167 -9.27 -6.69 18.96
CA ASP A 167 -10.72 -6.91 18.84
C ASP A 167 -11.22 -6.72 17.40
N GLU A 168 -10.64 -5.76 16.66
CA GLU A 168 -10.95 -5.56 15.25
C GLU A 168 -10.49 -6.77 14.41
N ILE A 169 -9.28 -7.28 14.68
CA ILE A 169 -8.74 -8.47 14.00
C ILE A 169 -9.59 -9.69 14.32
N ARG A 170 -9.93 -9.91 15.61
CA ARG A 170 -10.81 -11.00 16.02
C ARG A 170 -12.14 -10.98 15.27
N GLY A 171 -12.84 -9.85 15.30
CA GLY A 171 -14.12 -9.68 14.63
C GLY A 171 -14.03 -9.93 13.12
N PHE A 172 -12.98 -9.46 12.49
CA PHE A 172 -12.71 -9.66 11.05
C PHE A 172 -12.52 -11.15 10.72
N LEU A 173 -11.70 -11.88 11.48
CA LEU A 173 -11.45 -13.30 11.26
C LEU A 173 -12.75 -14.12 11.43
N MET A 174 -13.53 -13.86 12.47
CA MET A 174 -14.80 -14.53 12.73
C MET A 174 -15.82 -14.27 11.61
N GLN A 175 -15.93 -13.00 11.17
CA GLN A 175 -16.91 -12.62 10.16
C GLN A 175 -16.56 -13.18 8.76
N ARG A 176 -15.28 -13.21 8.43
CA ARG A 176 -14.83 -13.54 7.06
C ARG A 176 -14.65 -15.03 6.84
N TRP A 177 -14.16 -15.76 7.84
CA TRP A 177 -13.85 -17.20 7.73
C TRP A 177 -14.61 -18.08 8.71
N GLU A 178 -15.57 -17.54 9.44
CA GLU A 178 -16.45 -18.28 10.36
C GLU A 178 -15.65 -19.14 11.38
N VAL A 179 -14.46 -18.65 11.80
CA VAL A 179 -13.66 -19.36 12.80
C VAL A 179 -14.21 -19.20 14.20
N PRO A 180 -14.02 -20.20 15.08
CA PRO A 180 -14.43 -20.11 16.48
C PRO A 180 -13.75 -18.93 17.19
N GLU A 181 -14.47 -18.27 18.09
CA GLU A 181 -13.97 -17.10 18.83
C GLU A 181 -12.66 -17.36 19.57
N SER A 182 -12.49 -18.56 20.12
CA SER A 182 -11.25 -18.95 20.82
C SER A 182 -10.04 -18.92 19.90
N VAL A 183 -10.20 -19.41 18.66
CA VAL A 183 -9.14 -19.40 17.62
C VAL A 183 -8.87 -17.99 17.16
N ALA A 184 -9.92 -17.23 16.83
CA ALA A 184 -9.79 -15.85 16.38
C ALA A 184 -9.12 -14.96 17.45
N SER A 185 -9.45 -15.16 18.73
CA SER A 185 -8.84 -14.43 19.86
C SER A 185 -7.36 -14.76 20.01
N MET A 186 -6.99 -16.04 19.93
CA MET A 186 -5.59 -16.47 20.01
C MET A 186 -4.75 -15.84 18.90
N ILE A 187 -5.22 -15.91 17.65
CA ILE A 187 -4.53 -15.31 16.50
C ILE A 187 -4.44 -13.79 16.63
N ALA A 188 -5.54 -13.12 17.01
CA ALA A 188 -5.60 -11.67 17.12
C ALA A 188 -4.63 -11.11 18.19
N VAL A 189 -4.45 -11.81 19.28
CA VAL A 189 -3.46 -11.44 20.31
C VAL A 189 -2.04 -11.74 19.84
N GLY A 190 -1.83 -12.91 19.24
CA GLY A 190 -0.49 -13.36 18.81
C GLY A 190 0.11 -12.51 17.68
N CYS A 191 -0.70 -11.99 16.78
CA CYS A 191 -0.23 -11.23 15.62
C CYS A 191 0.22 -9.78 15.95
N GLY A 192 -0.09 -9.24 17.12
CA GLY A 192 0.33 -7.89 17.55
C GLY A 192 -0.07 -6.77 16.59
N GLY A 193 -1.26 -6.84 15.96
CA GLY A 193 -1.75 -5.86 15.00
C GLY A 193 -1.25 -6.07 13.56
N ASN A 194 -0.47 -7.11 13.29
CA ASN A 194 0.00 -7.46 11.96
C ASN A 194 -1.03 -8.36 11.25
N VAL A 195 -1.87 -7.76 10.40
CA VAL A 195 -2.95 -8.48 9.70
C VAL A 195 -2.41 -9.60 8.79
N ARG A 196 -1.23 -9.40 8.17
CA ARG A 196 -0.62 -10.44 7.34
C ARG A 196 -0.21 -11.65 8.16
N ALA A 197 0.34 -11.44 9.36
CA ALA A 197 0.65 -12.51 10.29
C ALA A 197 -0.62 -13.25 10.74
N ALA A 198 -1.68 -12.52 11.07
CA ALA A 198 -2.97 -13.11 11.44
C ALA A 198 -3.54 -14.02 10.34
N LEU A 199 -3.42 -13.62 9.06
CA LEU A 199 -3.87 -14.44 7.93
C LEU A 199 -2.99 -15.67 7.74
N ALA A 200 -1.68 -15.57 7.96
CA ALA A 200 -0.76 -16.71 7.90
C ALA A 200 -1.03 -17.74 9.01
N ASP A 201 -1.29 -17.27 10.24
CA ASP A 201 -1.63 -18.14 11.37
C ASP A 201 -2.98 -18.83 11.13
N LEU A 202 -3.94 -18.12 10.53
CA LEU A 202 -5.23 -18.69 10.16
C LEU A 202 -5.11 -19.76 9.07
N GLU A 203 -4.28 -19.53 8.05
CA GLU A 203 -3.99 -20.52 7.01
C GLU A 203 -3.42 -21.80 7.64
N THR A 204 -2.40 -21.64 8.49
CA THR A 204 -1.79 -22.76 9.23
C THR A 204 -2.82 -23.52 10.07
N HIS A 205 -3.78 -22.83 10.68
CA HIS A 205 -4.85 -23.47 11.43
C HIS A 205 -5.79 -24.29 10.55
N PHE A 206 -6.06 -23.86 9.32
CA PHE A 206 -6.87 -24.62 8.37
C PHE A 206 -6.13 -25.84 7.81
N ASP A 207 -4.84 -25.71 7.52
CA ASP A 207 -4.00 -26.80 7.02
C ASP A 207 -3.81 -27.92 8.06
N ALA A 208 -3.95 -27.62 9.35
CA ALA A 208 -3.81 -28.57 10.45
C ALA A 208 -5.11 -29.38 10.75
N ARG A 209 -6.21 -29.14 10.03
CA ARG A 209 -7.50 -29.83 10.18
C ARG A 209 -7.68 -30.91 9.12
#